data_0a3e4250a1da41f6c2525dd23bd4374b
#
_entry.id   0a3e4250a1da41f6c2525dd23bd4374b
#
_cell.length_a   1.000
_cell.length_b   1.000
_cell.length_c   1.000
_cell.angle_alpha   90.00
_cell.angle_beta   90.00
_cell.angle_gamma   90.00
#
_symmetry.space_group_name_H-M   'P 1'
#
loop_
_entity.id
_entity.type
_entity.pdbx_description
1 polymer ?
#
loop_
_entity_poly.entity_id
_entity_poly.type
_entity_poly.pdbx_seq_one_letter_code
_entity_poly.pdbx_strand_id
1 'polypeptide(L)'
;LAPDQAYFLRENLKLRLSSARLALLTRDTRAYQGDLRNALAALETHFERKDAAVIAAAATLRKLQAAQLQAELPDLAETLEALRKLRLPRARPAG
;
A
#
# COMPACT_ATOMS: atom_id res chain seq x y z
N LEU A 1 12.41 23.34 -7.52
CA LEU A 1 13.41 22.27 -7.46
C LEU A 1 14.44 22.45 -8.55
N ALA A 2 15.71 22.28 -8.20
CA ALA A 2 16.76 22.25 -9.19
C ALA A 2 16.56 21.04 -10.12
N PRO A 3 16.92 21.17 -11.41
CA PRO A 3 16.74 20.06 -12.36
C PRO A 3 17.37 18.75 -11.90
N ASP A 4 18.55 18.82 -11.25
CA ASP A 4 19.23 17.64 -10.75
C ASP A 4 18.44 16.95 -9.66
N GLN A 5 17.84 17.74 -8.76
CA GLN A 5 17.02 17.20 -7.69
C GLN A 5 15.73 16.60 -8.24
N ALA A 6 15.12 17.24 -9.23
CA ALA A 6 13.92 16.73 -9.85
C ALA A 6 14.17 15.39 -10.55
N TYR A 7 15.31 15.27 -11.21
CA TYR A 7 15.72 14.02 -11.85
C TYR A 7 15.93 12.93 -10.80
N PHE A 8 16.66 13.25 -9.74
CA PHE A 8 16.94 12.31 -8.66
C PHE A 8 15.65 11.81 -8.03
N LEU A 9 14.72 12.71 -7.75
CA LEU A 9 13.45 12.36 -7.14
C LEU A 9 12.60 11.47 -8.06
N ARG A 10 12.59 11.76 -9.36
CA ARG A 10 11.89 10.92 -10.32
C ARG A 10 12.47 9.53 -10.39
N GLU A 11 13.80 9.43 -10.41
CA GLU A 11 14.45 8.12 -10.46
C GLU A 11 14.21 7.34 -9.18
N ASN A 12 14.22 8.02 -8.04
CA ASN A 12 13.90 7.40 -6.77
C ASN A 12 12.46 6.87 -6.77
N LEU A 13 11.53 7.65 -7.31
CA LEU A 13 10.14 7.24 -7.41
C LEU A 13 9.98 6.00 -8.29
N LYS A 14 10.67 5.98 -9.43
CA LYS A 14 10.66 4.82 -10.32
C LYS A 14 11.18 3.57 -9.62
N LEU A 15 12.25 3.71 -8.83
CA LEU A 15 12.80 2.60 -8.08
C LEU A 15 11.80 2.06 -7.06
N ARG A 16 11.10 2.95 -6.36
CA ARG A 16 10.09 2.53 -5.40
C ARG A 16 8.93 1.82 -6.05
N LEU A 17 8.52 2.28 -7.23
CA LEU A 17 7.45 1.62 -7.97
C LEU A 17 7.90 0.26 -8.50
N SER A 18 9.14 0.15 -8.95
CA SER A 18 9.72 -1.14 -9.36
C SER A 18 9.81 -2.11 -8.19
N SER A 19 10.21 -1.61 -7.03
CA SER A 19 10.25 -2.40 -5.79
C SER A 19 8.86 -2.89 -5.40
N ALA A 20 7.86 -2.01 -5.50
CA ALA A 20 6.47 -2.37 -5.22
C ALA A 20 5.99 -3.46 -6.16
N ARG A 21 6.33 -3.34 -7.44
CA ARG A 21 5.95 -4.36 -8.42
C ARG A 21 6.56 -5.71 -8.08
N LEU A 22 7.84 -5.71 -7.70
CA LEU A 22 8.50 -6.94 -7.30
C LEU A 22 7.84 -7.54 -6.06
N ALA A 23 7.54 -6.71 -5.08
CA ALA A 23 6.87 -7.15 -3.87
C ALA A 23 5.51 -7.78 -4.19
N LEU A 24 4.79 -7.21 -5.14
CA LEU A 24 3.50 -7.75 -5.56
C LEU A 24 3.68 -9.12 -6.21
N LEU A 25 4.70 -9.28 -7.05
CA LEU A 25 4.99 -10.55 -7.70
C LEU A 25 5.40 -11.63 -6.69
N THR A 26 6.07 -11.26 -5.63
CA THR A 26 6.47 -12.18 -4.58
C THR A 26 5.43 -12.30 -3.48
N ARG A 27 4.30 -11.62 -3.63
CA ARG A 27 3.20 -11.61 -2.66
C ARG A 27 3.59 -11.07 -1.30
N ASP A 28 4.55 -10.17 -1.28
CA ASP A 28 4.95 -9.49 -0.05
C ASP A 28 4.08 -8.24 0.10
N THR A 29 2.92 -8.42 0.66
CA THR A 29 1.92 -7.36 0.79
C THR A 29 2.42 -6.20 1.64
N ARG A 30 3.13 -6.49 2.71
CA ARG A 30 3.65 -5.44 3.59
C ARG A 30 4.66 -4.56 2.87
N ALA A 31 5.58 -5.16 2.12
CA ALA A 31 6.55 -4.41 1.33
C ALA A 31 5.87 -3.60 0.24
N TYR A 32 4.88 -4.19 -0.42
CA TYR A 32 4.12 -3.50 -1.45
C TYR A 32 3.42 -2.25 -0.90
N GLN A 33 2.70 -2.39 0.20
CA GLN A 33 2.02 -1.26 0.83
C GLN A 33 3.01 -0.21 1.32
N GLY A 34 4.13 -0.64 1.88
CA GLY A 34 5.17 0.26 2.32
C GLY A 34 5.77 1.07 1.18
N ASP A 35 6.04 0.43 0.06
CA ASP A 35 6.59 1.10 -1.13
C ASP A 35 5.59 2.10 -1.71
N LEU A 36 4.30 1.76 -1.75
CA LEU A 36 3.27 2.67 -2.22
C LEU A 36 3.15 3.89 -1.30
N ARG A 37 3.17 3.68 0.02
CA ARG A 37 3.13 4.80 0.97
C ARG A 37 4.34 5.71 0.80
N ASN A 38 5.50 5.13 0.63
CA ASN A 38 6.73 5.91 0.47
C ASN A 38 6.71 6.69 -0.85
N ALA A 39 6.21 6.09 -1.92
CA ALA A 39 6.08 6.77 -3.20
C ALA A 39 5.09 7.92 -3.11
N LEU A 40 3.96 7.71 -2.45
CA LEU A 40 2.95 8.75 -2.27
C LEU A 40 3.49 9.89 -1.42
N ALA A 41 4.18 9.58 -0.33
CA ALA A 41 4.80 10.58 0.53
C ALA A 41 5.85 11.40 -0.23
N ALA A 42 6.64 10.75 -1.09
CA ALA A 42 7.62 11.45 -1.91
C ALA A 42 6.97 12.42 -2.88
N LEU A 43 5.86 12.01 -3.50
CA LEU A 43 5.11 12.89 -4.39
C LEU A 43 4.57 14.10 -3.65
N GLU A 44 3.99 13.89 -2.48
CA GLU A 44 3.38 14.96 -1.71
C GLU A 44 4.40 15.92 -1.13
N THR A 45 5.59 15.43 -0.80
CA THR A 45 6.62 16.24 -0.15
C THR A 45 7.48 17.02 -1.13
N HIS A 46 7.86 16.39 -2.26
CA HIS A 46 8.90 16.90 -3.13
C HIS A 46 8.41 17.44 -4.47
N PHE A 47 7.17 17.18 -4.83
CA PHE A 47 6.62 17.60 -6.10
C PHE A 47 5.51 18.63 -5.88
N GLU A 48 5.30 19.49 -6.89
CA GLU A 48 4.27 20.49 -6.77
C GLU A 48 2.88 19.86 -6.79
N ARG A 49 2.09 20.20 -5.78
CA ARG A 49 0.75 19.64 -5.63
C ARG A 49 -0.22 20.10 -6.71
N LYS A 50 0.11 21.20 -7.39
CA LYS A 50 -0.75 21.76 -8.44
C LYS A 50 -0.47 21.15 -9.81
N ASP A 51 0.63 20.41 -9.94
CA ASP A 51 0.97 19.76 -11.19
C ASP A 51 -0.02 18.64 -11.47
N ALA A 52 -0.66 18.70 -12.64
CA ALA A 52 -1.65 17.70 -13.02
C ALA A 52 -1.08 16.28 -13.05
N ALA A 53 0.18 16.13 -13.47
CA ALA A 53 0.84 14.83 -13.50
C ALA A 53 1.02 14.28 -12.08
N VAL A 54 1.37 15.12 -11.13
CA VAL A 54 1.53 14.73 -9.73
C VAL A 54 0.18 14.32 -9.13
N ILE A 55 -0.86 15.10 -9.41
CA ILE A 55 -2.20 14.77 -8.94
C ILE A 55 -2.65 13.42 -9.49
N ALA A 56 -2.42 13.18 -10.78
CA ALA A 56 -2.80 11.92 -11.40
C ALA A 56 -2.00 10.74 -10.82
N ALA A 57 -0.71 10.92 -10.61
CA ALA A 57 0.14 9.88 -10.04
C ALA A 57 -0.29 9.56 -8.61
N ALA A 58 -0.56 10.57 -7.80
CA ALA A 58 -1.02 10.37 -6.43
C ALA A 58 -2.37 9.62 -6.40
N ALA A 59 -3.29 9.99 -7.29
CA ALA A 59 -4.58 9.32 -7.40
C ALA A 59 -4.41 7.85 -7.77
N THR A 60 -3.49 7.54 -8.70
CA THR A 60 -3.21 6.17 -9.09
C THR A 60 -2.65 5.37 -7.93
N LEU A 61 -1.70 5.93 -7.18
CA LEU A 61 -1.13 5.26 -6.02
C LEU A 61 -2.19 4.97 -4.96
N ARG A 62 -3.09 5.93 -4.70
CA ARG A 62 -4.17 5.71 -3.75
C ARG A 62 -5.13 4.62 -4.21
N LYS A 63 -5.41 4.56 -5.50
CA LYS A 63 -6.24 3.48 -6.06
C LYS A 63 -5.58 2.12 -5.89
N LEU A 64 -4.27 2.04 -6.10
CA LEU A 64 -3.54 0.80 -5.92
C LEU A 64 -3.57 0.35 -4.45
N GLN A 65 -3.42 1.28 -3.52
CA GLN A 65 -3.51 0.97 -2.10
C GLN A 65 -4.91 0.45 -1.75
N ALA A 66 -5.94 1.12 -2.24
CA ALA A 66 -7.32 0.72 -1.97
C ALA A 66 -7.65 -0.63 -2.59
N ALA A 67 -7.19 -0.88 -3.80
CA ALA A 67 -7.41 -2.15 -4.47
C ALA A 67 -6.76 -3.31 -3.70
N GLN A 68 -5.57 -3.09 -3.17
CA GLN A 68 -4.88 -4.11 -2.39
C GLN A 68 -5.65 -4.41 -1.10
N LEU A 69 -6.15 -3.39 -0.43
CA LEU A 69 -6.96 -3.57 0.77
C LEU A 69 -8.24 -4.34 0.48
N GLN A 70 -8.91 -4.00 -0.62
CA GLN A 70 -10.11 -4.72 -1.02
C GLN A 70 -9.84 -6.17 -1.36
N ALA A 71 -8.71 -6.44 -2.00
CA ALA A 71 -8.33 -7.80 -2.33
C ALA A 71 -8.09 -8.66 -1.09
N GLU A 72 -7.66 -8.02 0.01
CA GLU A 72 -7.41 -8.72 1.26
C GLU A 72 -8.66 -8.90 2.13
N LEU A 73 -9.68 -8.07 1.92
CA LEU A 73 -10.89 -8.14 2.72
C LEU A 73 -11.57 -9.51 2.70
N PRO A 74 -11.71 -10.18 1.55
CA PRO A 74 -12.30 -11.52 1.55
C PRO A 74 -11.52 -12.51 2.41
N ASP A 75 -10.19 -12.45 2.36
CA ASP A 75 -9.35 -13.32 3.19
C ASP A 75 -9.54 -13.04 4.66
N LEU A 76 -9.61 -11.76 5.03
CA LEU A 76 -9.89 -11.37 6.41
C LEU A 76 -11.26 -11.86 6.87
N ALA A 77 -12.25 -11.72 6.01
CA ALA A 77 -13.60 -12.18 6.32
C ALA A 77 -13.62 -13.68 6.56
N GLU A 78 -12.92 -14.44 5.73
CA GLU A 78 -12.80 -15.90 5.91
C GLU A 78 -12.10 -16.25 7.21
N THR A 79 -11.03 -15.54 7.52
CA THR A 79 -10.28 -15.75 8.75
C THR A 79 -11.16 -15.48 9.97
N LEU A 80 -11.88 -14.38 9.95
CA LEU A 80 -12.78 -14.01 11.04
C LEU A 80 -13.89 -15.05 11.21
N GLU A 81 -14.43 -15.53 10.11
CA GLU A 81 -15.47 -16.54 10.15
C GLU A 81 -14.94 -17.85 10.71
N ALA A 82 -13.74 -18.26 10.30
CA ALA A 82 -13.09 -19.45 10.82
C ALA A 82 -12.84 -19.33 12.31
N LEU A 83 -12.40 -18.17 12.78
CA LEU A 83 -12.19 -17.92 14.20
C LEU A 83 -13.50 -17.98 14.98
N ARG A 84 -14.55 -17.44 14.40
CA ARG A 84 -15.85 -17.46 15.03
C ARG A 84 -16.40 -18.87 15.18
N LYS A 85 -16.19 -19.71 14.17
CA LYS A 85 -16.62 -21.09 14.18
C LYS A 85 -15.78 -21.96 15.10
N LEU A 86 -14.55 -21.56 15.33
CA LEU A 86 -13.64 -22.36 16.13
C LEU A 86 -14.13 -22.51 17.56
N ARG A 87 -14.84 -21.52 18.08
CA ARG A 87 -15.40 -21.56 19.41
C ARG A 87 -14.46 -22.24 20.38
N LEU A 88 -13.34 -21.61 20.58
CA LEU A 88 -12.44 -22.07 21.60
C LEU A 88 -13.25 -22.34 22.85
N PRO A 89 -12.99 -23.45 23.51
CA PRO A 89 -13.62 -23.70 24.78
C PRO A 89 -13.12 -22.66 25.73
N ARG A 90 -13.56 -21.47 25.56
CA ARG A 90 -13.31 -20.49 26.52
C ARG A 90 -13.73 -20.98 27.81
N ALA A 91 -12.98 -20.65 28.77
CA ALA A 91 -13.40 -20.75 30.11
C ALA A 91 -14.81 -20.22 30.21
N ARG A 92 -15.74 -21.03 29.98
CA ARG A 92 -17.08 -20.68 30.34
C ARG A 92 -17.07 -20.40 31.78
N PRO A 93 -17.67 -19.33 32.20
CA PRO A 93 -17.88 -19.15 33.60
C PRO A 93 -18.49 -20.46 34.10
N ALA A 94 -17.81 -21.04 34.98
CA ALA A 94 -18.25 -22.25 35.58
C ALA A 94 -19.66 -22.03 36.10
N GLY A 95 -20.46 -22.79 35.82
CA GLY A 95 -21.85 -22.63 36.21
C GLY A 95 -22.65 -22.63 35.04
#